data_3397cbdf2cc3f5cba54dc8032b2d53e9
#
_entry.id   3397cbdf2cc3f5cba54dc8032b2d53e9
#
_cell.length_a   1.000
_cell.length_b   1.000
_cell.length_c   1.000
_cell.angle_alpha   90.00
_cell.angle_beta   90.00
_cell.angle_gamma   90.00
#
_symmetry.space_group_name_H-M   'P 1'
#
loop_
_entity.id
_entity.type
_entity.pdbx_description
1 polymer ?
#
loop_
_entity_poly.entity_id
_entity_poly.type
_entity_poly.pdbx_seq_one_letter_code
_entity_poly.pdbx_strand_id
1 'polypeptide(L)'
;MTYDEIMRKITAGLTGDEEYDRAYLKEQMEEYKEHELSTEIIRACGRLFYDLVPEDKKEELTQMIENDMSGIGAVLDEVRFNIFKKNYDRALELMEGLVKKTENNPLYQNDSVTEYFTFASAFEFFMYIEKFKADKEIKWIEYPYSSIYLQYGSLLIDMKRYQEANLALEKAVRWNPMSAKIMYEYAESFKILGQLEDYIEATKRAFSVAYTRNEVARGYRNWGYYFIEQEKYQAAIGCYLLSLEYEKDSKGAQSELFYIHQKTNGSVKQPTIEELEEIAEVEGFPMEINEDVLGIACAYGKHFIEEGQLDGARAMFEIVYELTENESIKDILDNLPES
;
A
#
# COMPACT_ATOMS: atom_id res chain seq x y z
N MET A 1 6.04 -35.37 -1.67
CA MET A 1 7.25 -34.54 -1.53
C MET A 1 6.81 -33.12 -1.25
N THR A 2 7.53 -32.44 -0.36
CA THR A 2 7.28 -31.00 -0.12
C THR A 2 7.80 -30.18 -1.31
N TYR A 3 7.34 -28.95 -1.44
CA TYR A 3 7.83 -28.01 -2.44
C TYR A 3 9.38 -27.91 -2.43
N ASP A 4 9.97 -27.73 -1.24
CA ASP A 4 11.43 -27.59 -1.09
C ASP A 4 12.20 -28.85 -1.50
N GLU A 5 11.64 -30.04 -1.26
CA GLU A 5 12.27 -31.29 -1.70
C GLU A 5 12.25 -31.38 -3.22
N ILE A 6 11.16 -31.02 -3.86
CA ILE A 6 11.02 -31.01 -5.31
C ILE A 6 11.96 -29.97 -5.93
N MET A 7 11.96 -28.74 -5.43
CA MET A 7 12.82 -27.70 -5.98
C MET A 7 14.32 -28.00 -5.78
N ARG A 8 14.70 -28.58 -4.63
CA ARG A 8 16.08 -29.08 -4.44
C ARG A 8 16.45 -30.16 -5.46
N LYS A 9 15.54 -31.10 -5.78
CA LYS A 9 15.77 -32.11 -6.81
C LYS A 9 15.94 -31.44 -8.18
N ILE A 10 15.08 -30.52 -8.55
CA ILE A 10 15.11 -29.79 -9.83
C ILE A 10 16.41 -28.99 -9.96
N THR A 11 16.75 -28.19 -8.96
CA THR A 11 17.96 -27.37 -8.99
C THR A 11 19.25 -28.19 -9.00
N ALA A 12 19.26 -29.35 -8.33
CA ALA A 12 20.39 -30.27 -8.38
C ALA A 12 20.59 -30.93 -9.75
N GLY A 13 19.59 -30.94 -10.61
CA GLY A 13 19.67 -31.43 -11.99
C GLY A 13 20.21 -30.41 -12.99
N LEU A 14 20.37 -29.14 -12.59
CA LEU A 14 20.98 -28.12 -13.43
C LEU A 14 22.49 -28.32 -13.54
N THR A 15 23.01 -28.21 -14.75
CA THR A 15 24.40 -28.51 -15.08
C THR A 15 25.27 -27.29 -15.30
N GLY A 16 24.65 -26.11 -15.51
CA GLY A 16 25.29 -24.87 -15.94
C GLY A 16 25.44 -24.78 -17.47
N ASP A 17 24.99 -25.77 -18.23
CA ASP A 17 24.81 -25.63 -19.68
C ASP A 17 23.44 -25.08 -19.99
N GLU A 18 23.39 -23.86 -20.51
CA GLU A 18 22.14 -23.12 -20.69
C GLU A 18 21.14 -23.83 -21.63
N GLU A 19 21.60 -24.50 -22.66
CA GLU A 19 20.70 -25.19 -23.63
C GLU A 19 20.11 -26.45 -23.01
N TYR A 20 20.96 -27.22 -22.34
CA TYR A 20 20.55 -28.41 -21.58
C TYR A 20 19.59 -28.05 -20.45
N ASP A 21 19.96 -27.07 -19.65
CA ASP A 21 19.17 -26.66 -18.46
C ASP A 21 17.80 -26.09 -18.85
N ARG A 22 17.70 -25.35 -19.97
CA ARG A 22 16.41 -24.93 -20.51
C ARG A 22 15.52 -26.08 -20.96
N ALA A 23 16.12 -27.12 -21.60
CA ALA A 23 15.39 -28.30 -22.01
C ALA A 23 14.93 -29.11 -20.80
N TYR A 24 15.82 -29.29 -19.81
CA TYR A 24 15.54 -29.98 -18.55
C TYR A 24 14.42 -29.32 -17.76
N LEU A 25 14.43 -27.97 -17.60
CA LEU A 25 13.37 -27.24 -16.90
C LEU A 25 12.00 -27.38 -17.58
N LYS A 26 11.96 -27.42 -18.92
CA LYS A 26 10.71 -27.71 -19.64
C LYS A 26 10.18 -29.09 -19.36
N GLU A 27 11.08 -30.12 -19.32
CA GLU A 27 10.71 -31.47 -18.98
C GLU A 27 10.17 -31.55 -17.54
N GLN A 28 10.80 -30.85 -16.59
CA GLN A 28 10.32 -30.79 -15.21
C GLN A 28 8.94 -30.10 -15.10
N MET A 29 8.68 -29.03 -15.82
CA MET A 29 7.35 -28.41 -15.87
C MET A 29 6.27 -29.38 -16.35
N GLU A 30 6.57 -30.25 -17.34
CA GLU A 30 5.62 -31.24 -17.83
C GLU A 30 5.49 -32.42 -16.85
N GLU A 31 6.60 -32.88 -16.21
CA GLU A 31 6.60 -33.96 -15.21
C GLU A 31 5.69 -33.62 -14.02
N TYR A 32 5.74 -32.38 -13.53
CA TYR A 32 4.96 -31.93 -12.36
C TYR A 32 3.61 -31.30 -12.70
N LYS A 33 3.17 -31.35 -13.93
CA LYS A 33 1.94 -30.70 -14.41
C LYS A 33 0.65 -31.11 -13.67
N GLU A 34 0.58 -32.39 -13.28
CA GLU A 34 -0.56 -32.97 -12.55
C GLU A 34 -0.30 -33.06 -11.03
N HIS A 35 0.78 -32.48 -10.53
CA HIS A 35 1.09 -32.48 -9.09
C HIS A 35 0.23 -31.48 -8.34
N GLU A 36 -0.09 -31.75 -7.07
CA GLU A 36 -0.87 -30.83 -6.22
C GLU A 36 -0.25 -29.42 -6.09
N LEU A 37 1.09 -29.31 -6.20
CA LEU A 37 1.86 -28.06 -6.21
C LEU A 37 2.31 -27.66 -7.62
N SER A 38 1.60 -28.09 -8.65
CA SER A 38 2.04 -27.87 -10.05
C SER A 38 2.20 -26.40 -10.38
N THR A 39 1.32 -25.55 -9.90
CA THR A 39 1.36 -24.10 -10.15
C THR A 39 2.65 -23.47 -9.63
N GLU A 40 3.01 -23.77 -8.40
CA GLU A 40 4.21 -23.28 -7.73
C GLU A 40 5.48 -23.78 -8.39
N ILE A 41 5.52 -25.10 -8.70
CA ILE A 41 6.67 -25.73 -9.34
C ILE A 41 6.89 -25.18 -10.76
N ILE A 42 5.84 -25.09 -11.57
CA ILE A 42 5.91 -24.56 -12.93
C ILE A 42 6.39 -23.12 -12.93
N ARG A 43 5.91 -22.29 -12.00
CA ARG A 43 6.37 -20.89 -11.85
C ARG A 43 7.82 -20.80 -11.44
N ALA A 44 8.27 -21.65 -10.49
CA ALA A 44 9.67 -21.68 -10.08
C ALA A 44 10.58 -22.12 -11.21
N CYS A 45 10.20 -23.17 -11.94
CA CYS A 45 10.92 -23.58 -13.14
C CYS A 45 10.93 -22.50 -14.23
N GLY A 46 9.83 -21.77 -14.40
CA GLY A 46 9.73 -20.64 -15.32
C GLY A 46 10.69 -19.51 -14.98
N ARG A 47 10.86 -19.18 -13.69
CA ARG A 47 11.85 -18.19 -13.22
C ARG A 47 13.28 -18.67 -13.53
N LEU A 48 13.63 -19.90 -13.15
CA LEU A 48 14.95 -20.49 -13.47
C LEU A 48 15.21 -20.54 -14.98
N PHE A 49 14.19 -20.85 -15.76
CA PHE A 49 14.27 -20.82 -17.22
C PHE A 49 14.55 -19.42 -17.76
N TYR A 50 13.88 -18.39 -17.22
CA TYR A 50 14.08 -16.99 -17.59
C TYR A 50 15.51 -16.52 -17.30
N ASP A 51 16.07 -16.95 -16.16
CA ASP A 51 17.46 -16.61 -15.79
C ASP A 51 18.48 -17.19 -16.77
N LEU A 52 18.15 -18.30 -17.43
CA LEU A 52 18.96 -18.97 -18.47
C LEU A 52 18.72 -18.44 -19.89
N VAL A 53 17.81 -17.49 -20.09
CA VAL A 53 17.59 -16.86 -21.40
C VAL A 53 18.76 -15.91 -21.68
N PRO A 54 19.38 -15.97 -22.88
CA PRO A 54 20.44 -15.03 -23.26
C PRO A 54 20.00 -13.57 -23.14
N GLU A 55 20.90 -12.71 -22.72
CA GLU A 55 20.60 -11.30 -22.37
C GLU A 55 19.96 -10.53 -23.53
N ASP A 56 20.39 -10.77 -24.77
CA ASP A 56 19.80 -10.21 -26.00
C ASP A 56 18.34 -10.60 -26.19
N LYS A 57 17.95 -11.81 -25.75
CA LYS A 57 16.57 -12.30 -25.81
C LYS A 57 15.76 -11.92 -24.56
N LYS A 58 16.42 -11.71 -23.42
CA LYS A 58 15.77 -11.12 -22.24
C LYS A 58 15.30 -9.71 -22.55
N GLU A 59 16.14 -8.92 -23.22
CA GLU A 59 15.81 -7.57 -23.64
C GLU A 59 14.58 -7.55 -24.57
N GLU A 60 14.50 -8.49 -25.52
CA GLU A 60 13.34 -8.65 -26.43
C GLU A 60 12.07 -9.09 -25.67
N LEU A 61 12.19 -10.01 -24.73
CA LEU A 61 11.09 -10.43 -23.83
C LEU A 61 10.66 -9.29 -22.89
N THR A 62 11.62 -8.58 -22.31
CA THR A 62 11.37 -7.40 -21.46
C THR A 62 10.70 -6.30 -22.27
N GLN A 63 11.16 -6.03 -23.49
CA GLN A 63 10.51 -5.06 -24.40
C GLN A 63 9.10 -5.48 -24.80
N MET A 64 8.81 -6.77 -24.99
CA MET A 64 7.44 -7.26 -25.22
C MET A 64 6.55 -7.03 -23.98
N ILE A 65 7.07 -7.29 -22.81
CA ILE A 65 6.41 -7.04 -21.52
C ILE A 65 6.25 -5.53 -21.30
N GLU A 66 7.29 -4.73 -21.51
CA GLU A 66 7.27 -3.27 -21.39
C GLU A 66 6.36 -2.61 -22.42
N ASN A 67 6.29 -3.11 -23.64
CA ASN A 67 5.32 -2.65 -24.64
C ASN A 67 3.88 -2.91 -24.23
N ASP A 68 3.61 -4.02 -23.54
CA ASP A 68 2.31 -4.26 -22.93
C ASP A 68 2.08 -3.35 -21.71
N MET A 69 3.16 -2.94 -21.02
CA MET A 69 3.19 -2.03 -19.88
C MET A 69 3.15 -0.55 -20.27
N SER A 70 3.89 -0.12 -21.28
CA SER A 70 3.89 1.29 -21.73
C SER A 70 2.49 1.74 -22.15
N GLY A 71 1.63 0.79 -22.53
CA GLY A 71 0.21 1.00 -22.75
C GLY A 71 -0.59 1.34 -21.48
N ILE A 72 -0.18 0.88 -20.28
CA ILE A 72 -0.97 1.09 -19.05
C ILE A 72 -1.04 2.58 -18.70
N GLY A 73 0.08 3.29 -18.71
CA GLY A 73 0.12 4.73 -18.46
C GLY A 73 -0.78 5.51 -19.41
N ALA A 74 -0.67 5.24 -20.70
CA ALA A 74 -1.50 5.87 -21.72
C ALA A 74 -3.01 5.57 -21.54
N VAL A 75 -3.35 4.31 -21.19
CA VAL A 75 -4.74 3.94 -20.89
C VAL A 75 -5.25 4.66 -19.65
N LEU A 76 -4.45 4.76 -18.58
CA LEU A 76 -4.84 5.50 -17.36
C LEU A 76 -5.03 7.00 -17.65
N ASP A 77 -4.22 7.59 -18.53
CA ASP A 77 -4.40 8.98 -18.98
C ASP A 77 -5.70 9.14 -19.79
N GLU A 78 -6.01 8.19 -20.66
CA GLU A 78 -7.28 8.16 -21.40
C GLU A 78 -8.49 7.99 -20.46
N VAL A 79 -8.36 7.15 -19.43
CA VAL A 79 -9.38 7.00 -18.37
C VAL A 79 -9.63 8.35 -17.69
N ARG A 80 -8.57 9.01 -17.21
CA ARG A 80 -8.69 10.33 -16.53
C ARG A 80 -9.33 11.37 -17.45
N PHE A 81 -8.95 11.40 -18.72
CA PHE A 81 -9.56 12.28 -19.70
C PHE A 81 -11.06 12.00 -19.88
N ASN A 82 -11.46 10.73 -19.97
CA ASN A 82 -12.88 10.36 -20.11
C ASN A 82 -13.68 10.69 -18.84
N ILE A 83 -13.12 10.49 -17.64
CA ILE A 83 -13.73 10.94 -16.38
C ILE A 83 -13.94 12.46 -16.37
N PHE A 84 -12.91 13.24 -16.76
CA PHE A 84 -13.01 14.69 -16.87
C PHE A 84 -14.13 15.13 -17.84
N LYS A 85 -14.30 14.40 -18.93
CA LYS A 85 -15.39 14.60 -19.92
C LYS A 85 -16.73 14.04 -19.47
N LYS A 86 -16.82 13.40 -18.28
CA LYS A 86 -18.00 12.69 -17.78
C LYS A 86 -18.46 11.54 -18.70
N ASN A 87 -17.55 11.00 -19.49
CA ASN A 87 -17.77 9.82 -20.32
C ASN A 87 -17.41 8.55 -19.52
N TYR A 88 -18.21 8.29 -18.51
CA TYR A 88 -17.94 7.22 -17.53
C TYR A 88 -17.99 5.83 -18.15
N ASP A 89 -18.84 5.58 -19.15
CA ASP A 89 -18.94 4.26 -19.81
C ASP A 89 -17.62 3.90 -20.52
N ARG A 90 -17.00 4.86 -21.21
CA ARG A 90 -15.70 4.63 -21.85
C ARG A 90 -14.56 4.49 -20.84
N ALA A 91 -14.57 5.29 -19.79
CA ALA A 91 -13.61 5.15 -18.68
C ALA A 91 -13.72 3.77 -18.04
N LEU A 92 -14.93 3.28 -17.81
CA LEU A 92 -15.20 1.95 -17.24
C LEU A 92 -14.69 0.83 -18.16
N GLU A 93 -15.00 0.86 -19.45
CA GLU A 93 -14.53 -0.14 -20.43
C GLU A 93 -12.99 -0.25 -20.41
N LEU A 94 -12.30 0.88 -20.39
CA LEU A 94 -10.84 0.93 -20.33
C LEU A 94 -10.30 0.35 -19.01
N MET A 95 -10.89 0.71 -17.87
CA MET A 95 -10.49 0.21 -16.57
C MET A 95 -10.76 -1.29 -16.42
N GLU A 96 -11.92 -1.80 -16.86
CA GLU A 96 -12.22 -3.23 -16.86
C GLU A 96 -11.23 -4.02 -17.74
N GLY A 97 -10.79 -3.44 -18.84
CA GLY A 97 -9.72 -4.00 -19.69
C GLY A 97 -8.40 -4.14 -18.92
N LEU A 98 -7.98 -3.11 -18.17
CA LEU A 98 -6.78 -3.14 -17.34
C LEU A 98 -6.91 -4.15 -16.18
N VAL A 99 -8.02 -4.14 -15.47
CA VAL A 99 -8.29 -5.08 -14.37
C VAL A 99 -8.23 -6.52 -14.85
N LYS A 100 -8.86 -6.82 -16.00
CA LYS A 100 -8.82 -8.16 -16.60
C LYS A 100 -7.39 -8.59 -16.98
N LYS A 101 -6.58 -7.69 -17.50
CA LYS A 101 -5.15 -7.95 -17.78
C LYS A 101 -4.39 -8.26 -16.48
N THR A 102 -4.60 -7.48 -15.43
CA THR A 102 -3.99 -7.68 -14.11
C THR A 102 -4.35 -9.05 -13.53
N GLU A 103 -5.63 -9.41 -13.54
CA GLU A 103 -6.12 -10.68 -12.98
C GLU A 103 -5.62 -11.92 -13.74
N ASN A 104 -5.48 -11.79 -15.05
CA ASN A 104 -5.04 -12.89 -15.90
C ASN A 104 -3.53 -12.95 -16.12
N ASN A 105 -2.75 -12.08 -15.48
CA ASN A 105 -1.30 -12.13 -15.61
C ASN A 105 -0.73 -13.33 -14.81
N PRO A 106 -0.20 -14.36 -15.48
CA PRO A 106 0.27 -15.56 -14.80
C PRO A 106 1.58 -15.35 -14.02
N LEU A 107 2.31 -14.25 -14.29
CA LEU A 107 3.64 -14.01 -13.73
C LEU A 107 3.57 -13.54 -12.26
N TYR A 108 2.50 -12.82 -11.88
CA TYR A 108 2.40 -12.12 -10.60
C TYR A 108 1.21 -12.60 -9.76
N GLN A 109 1.01 -13.90 -9.70
CA GLN A 109 0.01 -14.50 -8.82
C GLN A 109 0.69 -15.10 -7.60
N ASN A 110 0.16 -14.79 -6.42
CA ASN A 110 0.63 -15.36 -5.18
C ASN A 110 0.46 -16.87 -5.18
N ASP A 111 1.44 -17.57 -4.60
CA ASP A 111 1.43 -19.01 -4.41
C ASP A 111 1.86 -19.36 -2.97
N SER A 112 2.14 -20.62 -2.70
CA SER A 112 2.55 -21.08 -1.36
C SER A 112 3.94 -20.62 -0.96
N VAL A 113 4.74 -20.09 -1.89
CA VAL A 113 6.16 -19.76 -1.71
C VAL A 113 6.44 -18.28 -1.89
N THR A 114 5.73 -17.62 -2.83
CA THR A 114 6.00 -16.26 -3.24
C THR A 114 4.73 -15.40 -3.11
N GLU A 115 4.90 -14.19 -2.61
CA GLU A 115 3.88 -13.15 -2.62
C GLU A 115 4.38 -11.91 -3.38
N TYR A 116 3.48 -11.34 -4.19
CA TYR A 116 3.76 -10.18 -5.03
C TYR A 116 3.01 -8.96 -4.53
N PHE A 117 3.73 -7.83 -4.43
CA PHE A 117 3.20 -6.55 -3.97
C PHE A 117 3.66 -5.40 -4.86
N THR A 118 2.94 -4.27 -4.78
CA THR A 118 3.24 -3.05 -5.53
C THR A 118 3.40 -1.88 -4.55
N PHE A 119 4.49 -1.88 -3.79
CA PHE A 119 4.77 -0.81 -2.85
C PHE A 119 5.05 0.51 -3.58
N ALA A 120 4.61 1.63 -2.99
CA ALA A 120 4.84 2.94 -3.56
C ALA A 120 6.23 3.52 -3.19
N SER A 121 6.86 2.99 -2.15
CA SER A 121 8.19 3.39 -1.69
C SER A 121 8.96 2.23 -1.07
N ALA A 122 10.28 2.38 -0.99
CA ALA A 122 11.12 1.43 -0.25
C ALA A 122 10.73 1.34 1.22
N PHE A 123 10.26 2.44 1.82
CA PHE A 123 9.82 2.43 3.21
C PHE A 123 8.58 1.55 3.43
N GLU A 124 7.60 1.56 2.53
CA GLU A 124 6.46 0.64 2.59
C GLU A 124 6.91 -0.84 2.52
N PHE A 125 7.91 -1.14 1.67
CA PHE A 125 8.51 -2.48 1.61
C PHE A 125 9.19 -2.86 2.93
N PHE A 126 9.99 -1.96 3.53
CA PHE A 126 10.65 -2.22 4.82
C PHE A 126 9.64 -2.42 5.94
N MET A 127 8.61 -1.58 6.03
CA MET A 127 7.52 -1.76 7.00
C MET A 127 6.85 -3.13 6.85
N TYR A 128 6.64 -3.58 5.60
CA TYR A 128 6.03 -4.90 5.37
C TYR A 128 6.90 -6.03 5.89
N ILE A 129 8.19 -6.03 5.55
CA ILE A 129 9.15 -7.06 5.97
C ILE A 129 9.26 -7.14 7.50
N GLU A 130 9.39 -5.98 8.16
CA GLU A 130 9.53 -5.93 9.63
C GLU A 130 8.24 -6.36 10.35
N LYS A 131 7.09 -5.96 9.83
CA LYS A 131 5.79 -6.24 10.47
C LYS A 131 5.36 -7.69 10.32
N PHE A 132 5.56 -8.30 9.17
CA PHE A 132 4.99 -9.62 8.88
C PHE A 132 5.98 -10.76 8.99
N LYS A 133 7.32 -10.51 9.02
CA LYS A 133 8.37 -11.55 9.11
C LYS A 133 8.00 -12.76 8.25
N ALA A 134 7.69 -12.49 6.98
CA ALA A 134 7.00 -13.42 6.10
C ALA A 134 7.77 -14.74 5.93
N ASP A 135 7.05 -15.86 6.01
CA ASP A 135 7.59 -17.20 5.72
C ASP A 135 7.78 -17.42 4.21
N LYS A 136 7.26 -16.51 3.37
CA LYS A 136 7.32 -16.56 1.92
C LYS A 136 8.29 -15.53 1.36
N GLU A 137 8.77 -15.80 0.16
CA GLU A 137 9.55 -14.84 -0.61
C GLU A 137 8.65 -13.65 -1.03
N ILE A 138 9.03 -12.45 -0.63
CA ILE A 138 8.31 -11.23 -0.97
C ILE A 138 8.91 -10.60 -2.22
N LYS A 139 8.11 -10.42 -3.25
CA LYS A 139 8.50 -9.79 -4.51
C LYS A 139 7.79 -8.44 -4.66
N TRP A 140 8.58 -7.38 -4.66
CA TRP A 140 8.09 -6.06 -5.06
C TRP A 140 8.16 -5.96 -6.58
N ILE A 141 7.02 -5.69 -7.21
CA ILE A 141 6.91 -5.52 -8.66
C ILE A 141 6.60 -4.07 -9.01
N GLU A 142 7.14 -3.61 -10.12
CA GLU A 142 6.97 -2.22 -10.59
C GLU A 142 5.62 -1.95 -11.25
N TYR A 143 4.82 -2.98 -11.49
CA TYR A 143 3.48 -2.84 -12.07
C TYR A 143 2.53 -2.09 -11.13
N PRO A 144 1.78 -1.09 -11.61
CA PRO A 144 0.96 -0.25 -10.73
C PRO A 144 -0.39 -0.89 -10.38
N TYR A 145 -0.41 -2.17 -10.00
CA TYR A 145 -1.66 -2.90 -9.77
C TYR A 145 -2.51 -2.31 -8.65
N SER A 146 -1.90 -1.91 -7.54
CA SER A 146 -2.62 -1.21 -6.47
C SER A 146 -3.26 0.09 -6.97
N SER A 147 -2.54 0.85 -7.81
CA SER A 147 -3.03 2.09 -8.40
C SER A 147 -4.15 1.86 -9.43
N ILE A 148 -4.09 0.77 -10.21
CA ILE A 148 -5.18 0.39 -11.12
C ILE A 148 -6.46 0.13 -10.34
N TYR A 149 -6.41 -0.72 -9.30
CA TYR A 149 -7.58 -1.01 -8.49
C TYR A 149 -8.08 0.20 -7.70
N LEU A 150 -7.17 1.07 -7.21
CA LEU A 150 -7.54 2.32 -6.57
C LEU A 150 -8.33 3.23 -7.51
N GLN A 151 -7.84 3.44 -8.75
CA GLN A 151 -8.53 4.28 -9.73
C GLN A 151 -9.85 3.64 -10.21
N TYR A 152 -9.89 2.32 -10.32
CA TYR A 152 -11.12 1.59 -10.64
C TYR A 152 -12.17 1.75 -9.55
N GLY A 153 -11.78 1.59 -8.27
CA GLY A 153 -12.67 1.83 -7.13
C GLY A 153 -13.20 3.26 -7.10
N SER A 154 -12.34 4.26 -7.32
CA SER A 154 -12.75 5.66 -7.38
C SER A 154 -13.76 5.93 -8.51
N LEU A 155 -13.52 5.38 -9.71
CA LEU A 155 -14.47 5.49 -10.83
C LEU A 155 -15.82 4.85 -10.50
N LEU A 156 -15.83 3.70 -9.85
CA LEU A 156 -17.06 3.02 -9.44
C LEU A 156 -17.82 3.82 -8.38
N ILE A 157 -17.14 4.55 -7.47
CA ILE A 157 -17.76 5.49 -6.54
C ILE A 157 -18.46 6.61 -7.30
N ASP A 158 -17.80 7.23 -8.28
CA ASP A 158 -18.38 8.29 -9.13
C ASP A 158 -19.62 7.79 -9.88
N MET A 159 -19.63 6.53 -10.28
CA MET A 159 -20.75 5.85 -10.92
C MET A 159 -21.82 5.33 -9.94
N LYS A 160 -21.64 5.54 -8.63
CA LYS A 160 -22.52 5.06 -7.54
C LYS A 160 -22.63 3.53 -7.45
N ARG A 161 -21.64 2.80 -7.97
CA ARG A 161 -21.51 1.33 -7.87
C ARG A 161 -20.72 0.96 -6.60
N TYR A 162 -21.25 1.33 -5.44
CA TYR A 162 -20.51 1.36 -4.17
C TYR A 162 -20.01 -0.01 -3.68
N GLN A 163 -20.79 -1.08 -3.86
CA GLN A 163 -20.37 -2.44 -3.46
C GLN A 163 -19.21 -2.92 -4.32
N GLU A 164 -19.25 -2.64 -5.62
CA GLU A 164 -18.18 -3.01 -6.54
C GLU A 164 -16.93 -2.15 -6.31
N ALA A 165 -17.11 -0.89 -5.94
CA ALA A 165 -16.01 -0.01 -5.54
C ALA A 165 -15.28 -0.55 -4.29
N ASN A 166 -16.05 -1.00 -3.29
CA ASN A 166 -15.47 -1.60 -2.08
C ASN A 166 -14.62 -2.84 -2.41
N LEU A 167 -15.11 -3.75 -3.26
CA LEU A 167 -14.35 -4.93 -3.70
C LEU A 167 -13.10 -4.57 -4.50
N ALA A 168 -13.16 -3.52 -5.33
CA ALA A 168 -11.99 -3.05 -6.06
C ALA A 168 -10.94 -2.44 -5.12
N LEU A 169 -11.37 -1.64 -4.14
CA LEU A 169 -10.48 -1.05 -3.14
C LEU A 169 -9.87 -2.09 -2.18
N GLU A 170 -10.61 -3.15 -1.85
CA GLU A 170 -10.05 -4.30 -1.14
C GLU A 170 -8.88 -4.94 -1.91
N LYS A 171 -9.03 -5.12 -3.23
CA LYS A 171 -7.93 -5.60 -4.09
C LYS A 171 -6.76 -4.62 -4.14
N ALA A 172 -7.02 -3.30 -4.15
CA ALA A 172 -5.96 -2.30 -4.06
C ALA A 172 -5.15 -2.44 -2.76
N VAL A 173 -5.82 -2.60 -1.61
CA VAL A 173 -5.18 -2.86 -0.30
C VAL A 173 -4.39 -4.17 -0.31
N ARG A 174 -4.91 -5.22 -0.94
CA ARG A 174 -4.18 -6.49 -1.07
C ARG A 174 -2.87 -6.33 -1.83
N TRP A 175 -2.85 -5.53 -2.90
CA TRP A 175 -1.65 -5.27 -3.67
C TRP A 175 -0.65 -4.35 -2.96
N ASN A 176 -1.13 -3.46 -2.09
CA ASN A 176 -0.27 -2.61 -1.25
C ASN A 176 -0.85 -2.47 0.15
N PRO A 177 -0.57 -3.42 1.05
CA PRO A 177 -1.09 -3.41 2.42
C PRO A 177 -0.36 -2.44 3.36
N MET A 178 0.63 -1.67 2.85
CA MET A 178 1.36 -0.65 3.61
C MET A 178 1.00 0.77 3.18
N SER A 179 0.12 0.95 2.21
CA SER A 179 -0.33 2.28 1.80
C SER A 179 -1.50 2.77 2.65
N ALA A 180 -1.23 3.64 3.61
CA ALA A 180 -2.27 4.32 4.39
C ALA A 180 -3.28 5.03 3.48
N LYS A 181 -2.79 5.67 2.40
CA LYS A 181 -3.63 6.33 1.40
C LYS A 181 -4.68 5.39 0.80
N ILE A 182 -4.28 4.20 0.35
CA ILE A 182 -5.20 3.22 -0.25
C ILE A 182 -6.20 2.71 0.79
N MET A 183 -5.72 2.42 1.99
CA MET A 183 -6.59 1.94 3.08
C MET A 183 -7.62 2.99 3.52
N TYR A 184 -7.27 4.29 3.47
CA TYR A 184 -8.25 5.35 3.74
C TYR A 184 -9.33 5.46 2.64
N GLU A 185 -8.99 5.25 1.36
CA GLU A 185 -10.01 5.17 0.31
C GLU A 185 -10.90 3.94 0.49
N TYR A 186 -10.33 2.83 0.93
CA TYR A 186 -11.11 1.64 1.30
C TYR A 186 -12.03 1.92 2.50
N ALA A 187 -11.54 2.62 3.52
CA ALA A 187 -12.38 3.07 4.63
C ALA A 187 -13.55 3.96 4.15
N GLU A 188 -13.30 4.94 3.27
CA GLU A 188 -14.37 5.79 2.72
C GLU A 188 -15.45 4.98 1.99
N SER A 189 -15.12 3.86 1.35
CA SER A 189 -16.13 3.01 0.73
C SER A 189 -17.08 2.37 1.74
N PHE A 190 -16.61 1.98 2.92
CA PHE A 190 -17.47 1.52 4.02
C PHE A 190 -18.36 2.64 4.58
N LYS A 191 -17.81 3.86 4.69
CA LYS A 191 -18.58 5.04 5.08
C LYS A 191 -19.74 5.29 4.14
N ILE A 192 -19.52 5.23 2.82
CA ILE A 192 -20.57 5.38 1.81
C ILE A 192 -21.63 4.26 1.91
N LEU A 193 -21.22 3.05 2.29
CA LEU A 193 -22.10 1.91 2.51
C LEU A 193 -22.84 1.95 3.87
N GLY A 194 -22.55 2.91 4.73
CA GLY A 194 -23.10 3.01 6.09
C GLY A 194 -22.56 1.95 7.07
N GLN A 195 -21.41 1.36 6.77
CA GLN A 195 -20.75 0.32 7.57
C GLN A 195 -19.71 0.97 8.50
N LEU A 196 -20.20 1.59 9.56
CA LEU A 196 -19.38 2.46 10.43
C LEU A 196 -18.26 1.69 11.17
N GLU A 197 -18.52 0.45 11.58
CA GLU A 197 -17.53 -0.39 12.27
C GLU A 197 -16.40 -0.83 11.31
N ASP A 198 -16.72 -1.20 10.08
CA ASP A 198 -15.72 -1.54 9.07
C ASP A 198 -14.90 -0.30 8.66
N TYR A 199 -15.55 0.87 8.62
CA TYR A 199 -14.89 2.16 8.38
C TYR A 199 -13.80 2.44 9.41
N ILE A 200 -14.13 2.31 10.71
CA ILE A 200 -13.15 2.62 11.75
C ILE A 200 -12.04 1.56 11.84
N GLU A 201 -12.34 0.30 11.62
CA GLU A 201 -11.31 -0.75 11.58
C GLU A 201 -10.34 -0.57 10.39
N ALA A 202 -10.84 -0.20 9.22
CA ALA A 202 -9.98 0.16 8.09
C ALA A 202 -9.14 1.42 8.39
N THR A 203 -9.72 2.40 9.09
CA THR A 203 -9.01 3.61 9.54
C THR A 203 -7.88 3.29 10.51
N LYS A 204 -8.11 2.43 11.51
CA LYS A 204 -7.08 1.98 12.46
C LYS A 204 -5.91 1.31 11.75
N ARG A 205 -6.21 0.42 10.81
CA ARG A 205 -5.18 -0.24 9.99
C ARG A 205 -4.38 0.77 9.16
N ALA A 206 -5.05 1.73 8.52
CA ALA A 206 -4.39 2.78 7.75
C ALA A 206 -3.46 3.62 8.63
N PHE A 207 -3.95 4.05 9.79
CA PHE A 207 -3.18 4.86 10.73
C PHE A 207 -1.93 4.13 11.26
N SER A 208 -2.04 2.81 11.48
CA SER A 208 -0.92 2.01 11.98
C SER A 208 0.28 1.93 11.03
N VAL A 209 0.14 2.38 9.78
CA VAL A 209 1.19 2.43 8.77
C VAL A 209 1.35 3.82 8.14
N ALA A 210 0.65 4.82 8.66
CA ALA A 210 0.75 6.20 8.20
C ALA A 210 2.14 6.76 8.53
N TYR A 211 2.85 7.27 7.51
CA TYR A 211 4.21 7.78 7.64
C TYR A 211 4.40 9.18 7.04
N THR A 212 3.32 9.83 6.66
CA THR A 212 3.32 11.25 6.25
C THR A 212 2.38 12.07 7.12
N ARG A 213 2.67 13.36 7.29
CA ARG A 213 1.79 14.28 8.06
C ARG A 213 0.36 14.26 7.55
N ASN A 214 0.15 14.25 6.24
CA ASN A 214 -1.17 14.23 5.63
C ASN A 214 -1.96 12.95 5.94
N GLU A 215 -1.28 11.79 5.97
CA GLU A 215 -1.91 10.52 6.32
C GLU A 215 -2.31 10.48 7.79
N VAL A 216 -1.44 10.95 8.70
CA VAL A 216 -1.75 11.05 10.12
C VAL A 216 -2.93 12.00 10.35
N ALA A 217 -2.89 13.19 9.74
CA ALA A 217 -4.00 14.17 9.80
C ALA A 217 -5.31 13.55 9.31
N ARG A 218 -5.27 12.80 8.20
CA ARG A 218 -6.46 12.13 7.65
C ARG A 218 -7.01 11.08 8.60
N GLY A 219 -6.14 10.29 9.25
CA GLY A 219 -6.56 9.29 10.24
C GLY A 219 -7.33 9.94 11.38
N TYR A 220 -6.83 11.01 11.96
CA TYR A 220 -7.54 11.73 13.01
C TYR A 220 -8.88 12.33 12.52
N ARG A 221 -8.96 12.84 11.29
CA ARG A 221 -10.25 13.28 10.73
C ARG A 221 -11.25 12.15 10.59
N ASN A 222 -10.77 10.96 10.23
CA ASN A 222 -11.62 9.78 10.13
C ASN A 222 -12.18 9.35 11.50
N TRP A 223 -11.36 9.39 12.57
CA TRP A 223 -11.87 9.19 13.94
C TRP A 223 -12.86 10.30 14.34
N GLY A 224 -12.54 11.55 14.01
CA GLY A 224 -13.46 12.68 14.26
C GLY A 224 -14.83 12.44 13.65
N TYR A 225 -14.90 12.01 12.39
CA TYR A 225 -16.15 11.63 11.73
C TYR A 225 -16.85 10.48 12.44
N TYR A 226 -16.11 9.39 12.77
CA TYR A 226 -16.66 8.25 13.50
C TYR A 226 -17.30 8.65 14.82
N PHE A 227 -16.69 9.55 15.58
CA PHE A 227 -17.23 10.04 16.84
C PHE A 227 -18.41 10.99 16.65
N ILE A 228 -18.47 11.76 15.56
CA ILE A 228 -19.68 12.55 15.22
C ILE A 228 -20.88 11.62 15.02
N GLU A 229 -20.72 10.54 14.27
CA GLU A 229 -21.78 9.57 14.00
C GLU A 229 -22.28 8.87 15.30
N GLN A 230 -21.43 8.80 16.31
CA GLN A 230 -21.76 8.27 17.63
C GLN A 230 -22.23 9.35 18.64
N GLU A 231 -22.36 10.61 18.20
CA GLU A 231 -22.66 11.76 19.04
C GLU A 231 -21.67 12.03 20.19
N LYS A 232 -20.43 11.49 20.09
CA LYS A 232 -19.32 11.67 21.02
C LYS A 232 -18.52 12.93 20.66
N TYR A 233 -19.18 14.08 20.74
CA TYR A 233 -18.65 15.33 20.18
C TYR A 233 -17.36 15.80 20.82
N GLN A 234 -17.10 15.51 22.11
CA GLN A 234 -15.85 15.90 22.75
C GLN A 234 -14.65 15.11 22.19
N ALA A 235 -14.81 13.82 21.98
CA ALA A 235 -13.81 12.98 21.29
C ALA A 235 -13.60 13.44 19.84
N ALA A 236 -14.69 13.75 19.14
CA ALA A 236 -14.61 14.27 17.77
C ALA A 236 -13.81 15.57 17.69
N ILE A 237 -14.08 16.53 18.59
CA ILE A 237 -13.32 17.78 18.67
C ILE A 237 -11.84 17.49 18.88
N GLY A 238 -11.49 16.61 19.84
CA GLY A 238 -10.11 16.22 20.11
C GLY A 238 -9.41 15.67 18.88
N CYS A 239 -10.04 14.74 18.16
CA CYS A 239 -9.48 14.17 16.94
C CYS A 239 -9.28 15.24 15.83
N TYR A 240 -10.22 16.16 15.63
CA TYR A 240 -10.04 17.22 14.64
C TYR A 240 -8.93 18.20 15.04
N LEU A 241 -8.75 18.48 16.33
CA LEU A 241 -7.64 19.30 16.81
C LEU A 241 -6.29 18.59 16.58
N LEU A 242 -6.18 17.30 16.92
CA LEU A 242 -5.00 16.51 16.60
C LEU A 242 -4.70 16.51 15.10
N SER A 243 -5.73 16.41 14.25
CA SER A 243 -5.55 16.53 12.80
C SER A 243 -4.91 17.87 12.39
N LEU A 244 -5.27 18.96 13.07
CA LEU A 244 -4.73 20.31 12.77
C LEU A 244 -3.27 20.49 13.21
N GLU A 245 -2.76 19.66 14.12
CA GLU A 245 -1.32 19.63 14.46
C GLU A 245 -0.46 19.18 13.26
N TYR A 246 -0.99 18.30 12.44
CA TYR A 246 -0.32 17.78 11.25
C TYR A 246 -0.68 18.53 9.96
N GLU A 247 -1.89 19.09 9.86
CA GLU A 247 -2.37 19.84 8.70
C GLU A 247 -3.12 21.09 9.15
N LYS A 248 -2.36 22.16 9.47
CA LYS A 248 -2.85 23.39 10.09
C LYS A 248 -3.96 24.08 9.30
N ASP A 249 -3.89 24.01 7.97
CA ASP A 249 -4.84 24.71 7.06
C ASP A 249 -5.97 23.79 6.56
N SER A 250 -6.22 22.68 7.24
CA SER A 250 -7.26 21.72 6.85
C SER A 250 -8.66 22.33 6.95
N LYS A 251 -9.20 22.73 5.79
CA LYS A 251 -10.58 23.24 5.71
C LYS A 251 -11.62 22.21 6.12
N GLY A 252 -11.33 20.92 5.88
CA GLY A 252 -12.19 19.82 6.31
C GLY A 252 -12.32 19.78 7.83
N ALA A 253 -11.20 19.73 8.56
CA ALA A 253 -11.21 19.72 10.01
C ALA A 253 -11.91 20.96 10.60
N GLN A 254 -11.61 22.15 10.05
CA GLN A 254 -12.23 23.41 10.49
C GLN A 254 -13.76 23.42 10.26
N SER A 255 -14.22 22.89 9.13
CA SER A 255 -15.65 22.79 8.82
C SER A 255 -16.38 21.85 9.76
N GLU A 256 -15.78 20.72 10.13
CA GLU A 256 -16.37 19.76 11.05
C GLU A 256 -16.40 20.30 12.49
N LEU A 257 -15.37 20.99 12.95
CA LEU A 257 -15.36 21.68 14.23
C LEU A 257 -16.49 22.73 14.29
N PHE A 258 -16.68 23.48 13.20
CA PHE A 258 -17.78 24.43 13.11
C PHE A 258 -19.16 23.72 13.11
N TYR A 259 -19.30 22.62 12.39
CA TYR A 259 -20.51 21.79 12.41
C TYR A 259 -20.85 21.32 13.84
N ILE A 260 -19.86 20.78 14.58
CA ILE A 260 -20.05 20.34 15.96
C ILE A 260 -20.51 21.52 16.84
N HIS A 261 -19.85 22.67 16.71
CA HIS A 261 -20.25 23.88 17.47
C HIS A 261 -21.71 24.25 17.21
N GLN A 262 -22.16 24.25 15.96
CA GLN A 262 -23.55 24.53 15.60
C GLN A 262 -24.50 23.46 16.13
N LYS A 263 -24.17 22.18 15.93
CA LYS A 263 -25.00 21.02 16.31
C LYS A 263 -25.23 20.96 17.82
N THR A 264 -24.27 21.39 18.61
CA THR A 264 -24.33 21.39 20.09
C THR A 264 -24.71 22.74 20.68
N ASN A 265 -24.98 23.74 19.86
CA ASN A 265 -25.18 25.15 20.29
C ASN A 265 -24.02 25.65 21.18
N GLY A 266 -22.80 25.22 20.93
CA GLY A 266 -21.62 25.61 21.70
C GLY A 266 -21.56 25.05 23.12
N SER A 267 -22.40 24.07 23.47
CA SER A 267 -22.42 23.47 24.81
C SER A 267 -21.25 22.51 25.06
N VAL A 268 -20.74 21.89 24.01
CA VAL A 268 -19.55 21.00 24.11
C VAL A 268 -18.30 21.86 23.96
N LYS A 269 -17.42 21.78 24.95
CA LYS A 269 -16.15 22.51 24.97
C LYS A 269 -15.04 21.67 24.40
N GLN A 270 -14.00 22.35 23.91
CA GLN A 270 -12.75 21.73 23.57
C GLN A 270 -12.16 21.06 24.83
N PRO A 271 -11.71 19.77 24.75
CA PRO A 271 -11.05 19.11 25.87
C PRO A 271 -9.68 19.74 26.15
N THR A 272 -9.26 19.71 27.41
CA THR A 272 -7.85 19.93 27.77
C THR A 272 -7.02 18.75 27.28
N ILE A 273 -5.68 18.85 27.35
CA ILE A 273 -4.80 17.72 26.97
C ILE A 273 -5.06 16.51 27.85
N GLU A 274 -5.16 16.72 29.16
CA GLU A 274 -5.42 15.66 30.14
C GLU A 274 -6.79 14.99 29.93
N GLU A 275 -7.82 15.79 29.66
CA GLU A 275 -9.16 15.25 29.29
C GLU A 275 -9.11 14.47 27.97
N LEU A 276 -8.31 14.92 27.00
CA LEU A 276 -8.17 14.25 25.72
C LEU A 276 -7.44 12.92 25.84
N GLU A 277 -6.41 12.82 26.68
CA GLU A 277 -5.72 11.57 27.00
C GLU A 277 -6.68 10.54 27.64
N GLU A 278 -7.49 10.96 28.61
CA GLU A 278 -8.52 10.11 29.22
C GLU A 278 -9.57 9.64 28.19
N ILE A 279 -10.03 10.54 27.30
CA ILE A 279 -10.97 10.21 26.24
C ILE A 279 -10.33 9.23 25.24
N ALA A 280 -9.09 9.45 24.86
CA ALA A 280 -8.36 8.60 23.93
C ALA A 280 -8.20 7.16 24.46
N GLU A 281 -7.87 7.01 25.77
CA GLU A 281 -7.80 5.71 26.42
C GLU A 281 -9.15 4.98 26.43
N VAL A 282 -10.23 5.69 26.77
CA VAL A 282 -11.59 5.11 26.83
C VAL A 282 -12.13 4.76 25.45
N GLU A 283 -11.92 5.63 24.47
CA GLU A 283 -12.49 5.48 23.11
C GLU A 283 -11.55 4.69 22.15
N GLY A 284 -10.32 4.43 22.57
CA GLY A 284 -9.38 3.57 21.84
C GLY A 284 -8.81 4.18 20.57
N PHE A 285 -8.50 5.48 20.57
CA PHE A 285 -7.73 6.10 19.49
C PHE A 285 -6.35 6.56 19.97
N PRO A 286 -5.32 6.52 19.12
CA PRO A 286 -3.97 6.91 19.51
C PRO A 286 -3.84 8.43 19.63
N MET A 287 -3.08 8.90 20.62
CA MET A 287 -2.67 10.29 20.75
C MET A 287 -1.38 10.60 19.99
N GLU A 288 -0.62 9.56 19.68
CA GLU A 288 0.69 9.66 19.05
C GLU A 288 0.78 8.80 17.80
N ILE A 289 1.82 9.07 17.00
CA ILE A 289 2.16 8.28 15.83
C ILE A 289 2.61 6.89 16.27
N ASN A 290 2.39 5.89 15.42
CA ASN A 290 2.86 4.54 15.69
C ASN A 290 4.39 4.51 15.83
N GLU A 291 4.87 4.12 17.01
CA GLU A 291 6.30 4.01 17.32
C GLU A 291 7.05 3.04 16.40
N ASP A 292 6.39 1.97 15.92
CA ASP A 292 7.00 1.03 14.97
C ASP A 292 7.39 1.73 13.65
N VAL A 293 6.56 2.66 13.16
CA VAL A 293 6.85 3.44 11.94
C VAL A 293 8.12 4.27 12.13
N LEU A 294 8.20 4.99 13.25
CA LEU A 294 9.37 5.80 13.60
C LEU A 294 10.62 4.94 13.84
N GLY A 295 10.45 3.82 14.54
CA GLY A 295 11.51 2.87 14.85
C GLY A 295 12.12 2.24 13.60
N ILE A 296 11.28 1.79 12.65
CA ILE A 296 11.71 1.22 11.37
C ILE A 296 12.47 2.28 10.56
N ALA A 297 11.93 3.50 10.44
CA ALA A 297 12.60 4.58 9.71
C ALA A 297 13.97 4.91 10.32
N CYS A 298 14.07 5.04 11.65
CA CYS A 298 15.34 5.25 12.34
C CYS A 298 16.33 4.10 12.14
N ALA A 299 15.87 2.85 12.20
CA ALA A 299 16.73 1.67 12.04
C ALA A 299 17.32 1.59 10.64
N TYR A 300 16.50 1.75 9.60
CA TYR A 300 16.97 1.75 8.21
C TYR A 300 17.79 3.00 7.87
N GLY A 301 17.48 4.17 8.43
CA GLY A 301 18.31 5.35 8.28
C GLY A 301 19.74 5.16 8.80
N LYS A 302 19.90 4.53 9.98
CA LYS A 302 21.21 4.17 10.53
C LYS A 302 21.93 3.12 9.68
N HIS A 303 21.22 2.08 9.27
CA HIS A 303 21.77 1.03 8.41
C HIS A 303 22.31 1.62 7.08
N PHE A 304 21.57 2.50 6.44
CA PHE A 304 22.00 3.17 5.21
C PHE A 304 23.22 4.06 5.39
N ILE A 305 23.39 4.70 6.57
CA ILE A 305 24.65 5.41 6.89
C ILE A 305 25.82 4.43 6.93
N GLU A 306 25.66 3.28 7.60
CA GLU A 306 26.70 2.25 7.72
C GLU A 306 27.11 1.68 6.36
N GLU A 307 26.16 1.54 5.43
CA GLU A 307 26.40 1.08 4.06
C GLU A 307 26.83 2.21 3.09
N GLY A 308 26.93 3.45 3.56
CA GLY A 308 27.29 4.60 2.73
C GLY A 308 26.23 5.06 1.75
N GLN A 309 24.97 4.63 1.92
CA GLN A 309 23.82 4.97 1.09
C GLN A 309 23.11 6.23 1.63
N LEU A 310 23.73 7.38 1.46
CA LEU A 310 23.33 8.62 2.13
C LEU A 310 21.96 9.14 1.71
N ASP A 311 21.55 8.95 0.46
CA ASP A 311 20.21 9.33 -0.01
C ASP A 311 19.12 8.50 0.66
N GLY A 312 19.37 7.19 0.81
CA GLY A 312 18.47 6.29 1.55
C GLY A 312 18.37 6.69 3.02
N ALA A 313 19.49 7.00 3.65
CA ALA A 313 19.52 7.48 5.03
C ALA A 313 18.73 8.78 5.21
N ARG A 314 18.95 9.75 4.31
CA ARG A 314 18.21 11.02 4.30
C ARG A 314 16.72 10.80 4.20
N ALA A 315 16.26 10.03 3.23
CA ALA A 315 14.84 9.74 3.06
C ALA A 315 14.18 9.12 4.31
N MET A 316 14.88 8.24 5.00
CA MET A 316 14.38 7.63 6.23
C MET A 316 14.30 8.63 7.40
N PHE A 317 15.34 9.45 7.61
CA PHE A 317 15.32 10.44 8.68
C PHE A 317 14.37 11.61 8.38
N GLU A 318 14.15 11.97 7.11
CA GLU A 318 13.12 12.94 6.71
C GLU A 318 11.72 12.50 7.16
N ILE A 319 11.36 11.22 7.00
CA ILE A 319 10.08 10.68 7.52
C ILE A 319 9.96 10.95 9.02
N VAL A 320 11.00 10.64 9.81
CA VAL A 320 10.98 10.84 11.25
C VAL A 320 10.88 12.31 11.61
N TYR A 321 11.66 13.17 10.94
CA TYR A 321 11.67 14.59 11.22
C TYR A 321 10.35 15.27 10.86
N GLU A 322 9.79 14.97 9.69
CA GLU A 322 8.49 15.52 9.28
C GLU A 322 7.36 15.17 10.25
N LEU A 323 7.41 13.99 10.85
CA LEU A 323 6.38 13.52 11.77
C LEU A 323 6.57 14.04 13.20
N THR A 324 7.81 14.22 13.66
CA THR A 324 8.12 14.48 15.08
C THR A 324 8.69 15.86 15.36
N GLU A 325 9.21 16.54 14.33
CA GLU A 325 9.98 17.79 14.45
C GLU A 325 11.15 17.67 15.46
N ASN A 326 11.73 16.46 15.61
CA ASN A 326 12.76 16.15 16.60
C ASN A 326 14.11 16.79 16.20
N GLU A 327 14.64 17.71 17.04
CA GLU A 327 15.87 18.43 16.75
C GLU A 327 17.09 17.51 16.62
N SER A 328 17.16 16.39 17.34
CA SER A 328 18.29 15.44 17.18
C SER A 328 18.27 14.75 15.78
N ILE A 329 17.09 14.53 15.21
CA ILE A 329 16.98 14.00 13.84
C ILE A 329 17.35 15.09 12.82
N LYS A 330 16.99 16.33 13.08
CA LYS A 330 17.40 17.46 12.27
C LYS A 330 18.92 17.62 12.24
N ASP A 331 19.57 17.51 13.40
CA ASP A 331 21.03 17.54 13.48
C ASP A 331 21.68 16.43 12.64
N ILE A 332 21.08 15.25 12.58
CA ILE A 332 21.54 14.15 11.71
C ILE A 332 21.39 14.56 10.24
N LEU A 333 20.23 15.07 9.84
CA LEU A 333 19.94 15.47 8.46
C LEU A 333 20.88 16.60 7.99
N ASP A 334 21.14 17.60 8.85
CA ASP A 334 22.00 18.74 8.56
C ASP A 334 23.49 18.33 8.41
N ASN A 335 23.91 17.23 9.06
CA ASN A 335 25.26 16.69 8.98
C ASN A 335 25.44 15.60 7.92
N LEU A 336 24.37 15.11 7.28
CA LEU A 336 24.49 14.20 6.14
C LEU A 336 25.01 14.97 4.91
N PRO A 337 26.09 14.49 4.26
CA PRO A 337 26.60 15.12 3.03
C PRO A 337 25.49 15.26 1.97
N GLU A 338 25.53 16.37 1.23
CA GLU A 338 24.74 16.48 -0.01
C GLU A 338 25.33 15.52 -1.05
N SER A 339 24.48 14.76 -1.74
CA SER A 339 24.85 13.79 -2.78
C SER A 339 25.28 14.46 -4.09
#